data_b35638c70754b90211ef0244b426d625
#
_entry.id   b35638c70754b90211ef0244b426d625
#
_cell.length_a   1.000
_cell.length_b   1.000
_cell.length_c   1.000
_cell.angle_alpha   90.00
_cell.angle_beta   90.00
_cell.angle_gamma   90.00
#
_symmetry.space_group_name_H-M   'P 1'
#
loop_
_entity.id
_entity.type
_entity.pdbx_description
1 polymer ?
#
loop_
_entity_poly.entity_id
_entity_poly.type
_entity_poly.pdbx_seq_one_letter_code
_entity_poly.pdbx_strand_id
1 'polypeptide(L)'
;MHVAASSEASAGTGAAGSSRLLPLVIALFFAWGFCTVLVDVLIPKLKATFSLGYAEAMLTQFCFFLAYFVVSIPAALLVSRIGYMRGIVLGLVVMASGCLMFSPAASMGWYPAFLAALFVLAAGITVVQVAANPLAAGLGDPARAHSRLTLAQAFNSFGTMLGPLFGSALILAAGVAEPAPGMDEVALAAFRVEQASHVRLPYMIIAAVLVGLAALCWWLRRSPVPAVHAIRQGDYLRLLRIPRLSLGALSIFLYVGAEVAVGSALVNYLIMVGATGSEHAAGNLIAVYWGLAMVGRFIGSVVLRFVPAGLVLAACAIGAATLGLLAATVLEGTAAAVAILSIGLFNSVMFPTIFTLSIDGLGEDTAGGSGLLCLAIVGGAIVPLLMGLVADHVGLALALLVPVACYACIAAYGLMVRAGILSGRVAVAPAET
;
A
#
# COMPACT_ATOMS: atom_id res chain seq x y z
N MET A 1 17.43 -14.69 -43.94
CA MET A 1 18.29 -14.77 -42.76
C MET A 1 18.65 -13.40 -42.13
N HIS A 2 18.32 -12.26 -42.76
CA HIS A 2 18.67 -10.92 -42.25
C HIS A 2 17.57 -10.23 -41.39
N VAL A 3 16.34 -10.75 -41.35
CA VAL A 3 15.23 -10.14 -40.61
C VAL A 3 15.17 -10.55 -39.13
N ALA A 4 15.73 -11.74 -38.79
CA ALA A 4 15.74 -12.22 -37.39
C ALA A 4 16.81 -11.50 -36.53
N ALA A 5 17.95 -11.13 -37.08
CA ALA A 5 19.03 -10.48 -36.33
C ALA A 5 18.76 -9.03 -35.96
N SER A 6 17.89 -8.32 -36.71
CA SER A 6 17.50 -6.94 -36.39
C SER A 6 16.46 -6.84 -35.25
N SER A 7 15.65 -7.89 -35.04
CA SER A 7 14.65 -7.96 -33.96
C SER A 7 15.29 -8.23 -32.58
N GLU A 8 16.32 -9.07 -32.53
CA GLU A 8 17.05 -9.36 -31.28
C GLU A 8 17.92 -8.18 -30.81
N ALA A 9 18.53 -7.43 -31.72
CA ALA A 9 19.34 -6.26 -31.40
C ALA A 9 18.48 -5.09 -30.85
N SER A 10 17.25 -4.92 -31.35
CA SER A 10 16.33 -3.88 -30.84
C SER A 10 15.72 -4.23 -29.48
N ALA A 11 15.50 -5.52 -29.20
CA ALA A 11 15.03 -6.00 -27.91
C ALA A 11 16.09 -5.84 -26.80
N GLY A 12 17.37 -6.08 -27.13
CA GLY A 12 18.49 -5.96 -26.18
C GLY A 12 18.77 -4.50 -25.75
N THR A 13 18.67 -3.54 -26.66
CA THR A 13 18.89 -2.11 -26.36
C THR A 13 17.74 -1.48 -25.58
N GLY A 14 16.49 -1.94 -25.82
CA GLY A 14 15.31 -1.51 -25.05
C GLY A 14 15.36 -1.98 -23.59
N ALA A 15 15.75 -3.23 -23.35
CA ALA A 15 15.85 -3.81 -22.03
C ALA A 15 16.95 -3.17 -21.16
N ALA A 16 18.12 -2.87 -21.75
CA ALA A 16 19.23 -2.22 -21.04
C ALA A 16 18.97 -0.74 -20.72
N GLY A 17 18.24 -0.02 -21.59
CA GLY A 17 17.83 1.38 -21.36
C GLY A 17 16.78 1.51 -20.26
N SER A 18 15.85 0.54 -20.17
CA SER A 18 14.75 0.56 -19.22
C SER A 18 15.20 0.23 -17.78
N SER A 19 16.24 -0.59 -17.60
CA SER A 19 16.77 -0.92 -16.26
C SER A 19 17.40 0.28 -15.52
N ARG A 20 17.86 1.31 -16.25
CA ARG A 20 18.42 2.55 -15.65
C ARG A 20 17.40 3.37 -14.87
N LEU A 21 16.09 3.15 -15.07
CA LEU A 21 15.03 3.82 -14.32
C LEU A 21 14.72 3.14 -12.98
N LEU A 22 15.25 1.95 -12.72
CA LEU A 22 14.96 1.21 -11.49
C LEU A 22 15.30 2.00 -10.21
N PRO A 23 16.44 2.71 -10.10
CA PRO A 23 16.74 3.52 -8.93
C PRO A 23 15.72 4.65 -8.70
N LEU A 24 15.23 5.29 -9.77
CA LEU A 24 14.17 6.29 -9.69
C LEU A 24 12.87 5.67 -9.18
N VAL A 25 12.48 4.51 -9.71
CA VAL A 25 11.28 3.79 -9.26
C VAL A 25 11.40 3.40 -7.80
N ILE A 26 12.56 2.92 -7.36
CA ILE A 26 12.83 2.60 -5.94
C ILE A 26 12.65 3.86 -5.07
N ALA A 27 13.18 5.02 -5.49
CA ALA A 27 13.01 6.28 -4.77
C ALA A 27 11.52 6.70 -4.68
N LEU A 28 10.72 6.45 -5.73
CA LEU A 28 9.28 6.68 -5.71
C LEU A 28 8.58 5.80 -4.67
N PHE A 29 8.93 4.51 -4.62
CA PHE A 29 8.36 3.57 -3.65
C PHE A 29 8.70 3.98 -2.21
N PHE A 30 9.93 4.39 -1.96
CA PHE A 30 10.34 4.94 -0.68
C PHE A 30 9.54 6.20 -0.33
N ALA A 31 9.42 7.16 -1.25
CA ALA A 31 8.75 8.43 -1.01
C ALA A 31 7.26 8.24 -0.64
N TRP A 32 6.52 7.41 -1.39
CA TRP A 32 5.12 7.21 -1.02
C TRP A 32 4.95 6.39 0.26
N GLY A 33 5.82 5.40 0.52
CA GLY A 33 5.81 4.65 1.78
C GLY A 33 6.02 5.58 2.98
N PHE A 34 6.98 6.49 2.87
CA PHE A 34 7.22 7.53 3.87
C PHE A 34 6.00 8.42 4.08
N CYS A 35 5.37 8.91 2.98
CA CYS A 35 4.18 9.76 3.08
C CYS A 35 2.97 9.01 3.66
N THR A 36 2.81 7.73 3.33
CA THR A 36 1.68 6.92 3.82
C THR A 36 1.69 6.81 5.33
N VAL A 37 2.82 6.48 5.92
CA VAL A 37 2.91 6.26 7.37
C VAL A 37 2.84 7.55 8.19
N LEU A 38 3.16 8.69 7.60
CA LEU A 38 3.00 9.99 8.28
C LEU A 38 1.54 10.30 8.59
N VAL A 39 0.59 9.70 7.87
CA VAL A 39 -0.85 9.77 8.21
C VAL A 39 -1.09 9.17 9.58
N ASP A 40 -0.49 8.02 9.88
CA ASP A 40 -0.66 7.35 11.18
C ASP A 40 -0.05 8.18 12.32
N VAL A 41 1.09 8.84 12.08
CA VAL A 41 1.72 9.75 13.06
C VAL A 41 0.87 10.99 13.33
N LEU A 42 0.08 11.43 12.34
CA LEU A 42 -0.77 12.60 12.45
C LEU A 42 -2.05 12.33 13.29
N ILE A 43 -2.55 11.09 13.30
CA ILE A 43 -3.80 10.73 13.99
C ILE A 43 -3.82 11.13 15.48
N PRO A 44 -2.81 10.78 16.31
CA PRO A 44 -2.80 11.17 17.72
C PRO A 44 -2.81 12.70 17.92
N LYS A 45 -2.08 13.43 17.05
CA LYS A 45 -2.01 14.90 17.10
C LYS A 45 -3.36 15.52 16.79
N LEU A 46 -4.05 15.06 15.74
CA LEU A 46 -5.38 15.55 15.38
C LEU A 46 -6.41 15.20 16.46
N LYS A 47 -6.37 13.97 16.99
CA LYS A 47 -7.27 13.52 18.04
C LYS A 47 -7.20 14.44 19.27
N ALA A 48 -6.01 14.74 19.76
CA ALA A 48 -5.81 15.60 20.91
C ALA A 48 -6.19 17.06 20.59
N THR A 49 -5.69 17.62 19.47
CA THR A 49 -5.92 19.02 19.09
C THR A 49 -7.41 19.36 18.92
N PHE A 50 -8.19 18.43 18.36
CA PHE A 50 -9.61 18.62 18.06
C PHE A 50 -10.55 17.93 19.06
N SER A 51 -10.01 17.28 20.11
CA SER A 51 -10.76 16.50 21.10
C SER A 51 -11.68 15.46 20.45
N LEU A 52 -11.15 14.74 19.44
CA LEU A 52 -11.92 13.79 18.66
C LEU A 52 -12.20 12.51 19.43
N GLY A 53 -13.39 11.96 19.24
CA GLY A 53 -13.68 10.58 19.60
C GLY A 53 -12.87 9.57 18.76
N TYR A 54 -12.83 8.31 19.19
CA TYR A 54 -12.11 7.29 18.45
C TYR A 54 -12.66 7.10 17.02
N ALA A 55 -13.99 7.10 16.86
CA ALA A 55 -14.63 6.99 15.55
C ALA A 55 -14.27 8.15 14.60
N GLU A 56 -14.25 9.38 15.14
CA GLU A 56 -13.86 10.56 14.37
C GLU A 56 -12.38 10.50 13.96
N ALA A 57 -11.49 10.08 14.85
CA ALA A 57 -10.07 9.90 14.53
C ALA A 57 -9.86 8.86 13.44
N MET A 58 -10.68 7.78 13.39
CA MET A 58 -10.65 6.76 12.35
C MET A 58 -11.11 7.27 10.98
N LEU A 59 -11.86 8.39 10.90
CA LEU A 59 -12.15 9.02 9.61
C LEU A 59 -10.89 9.41 8.83
N THR A 60 -9.80 9.69 9.52
CA THR A 60 -8.49 9.95 8.89
C THR A 60 -8.05 8.77 8.04
N GLN A 61 -8.09 7.56 8.60
CA GLN A 61 -7.73 6.34 7.88
C GLN A 61 -8.78 5.95 6.83
N PHE A 62 -10.06 6.16 7.14
CA PHE A 62 -11.14 5.95 6.17
C PHE A 62 -10.98 6.84 4.92
N CYS A 63 -10.69 8.13 5.08
CA CYS A 63 -10.44 9.04 3.96
C CYS A 63 -9.28 8.59 3.08
N PHE A 64 -8.24 8.00 3.70
CA PHE A 64 -7.10 7.45 2.98
C PHE A 64 -7.52 6.30 2.06
N PHE A 65 -8.22 5.29 2.58
CA PHE A 65 -8.70 4.15 1.77
C PHE A 65 -9.81 4.55 0.79
N LEU A 66 -10.64 5.54 1.13
CA LEU A 66 -11.66 6.08 0.22
C LEU A 66 -11.03 6.68 -1.03
N ALA A 67 -9.86 7.32 -0.92
CA ALA A 67 -9.13 7.82 -2.09
C ALA A 67 -8.73 6.68 -3.03
N TYR A 68 -8.28 5.53 -2.51
CA TYR A 68 -8.02 4.36 -3.37
C TYR A 68 -9.27 3.88 -4.09
N PHE A 69 -10.39 3.80 -3.39
CA PHE A 69 -11.66 3.37 -3.99
C PHE A 69 -12.12 4.31 -5.11
N VAL A 70 -12.10 5.61 -4.86
CA VAL A 70 -12.65 6.62 -5.80
C VAL A 70 -11.68 6.90 -6.95
N VAL A 71 -10.36 6.95 -6.68
CA VAL A 71 -9.37 7.48 -7.62
C VAL A 71 -8.73 6.39 -8.50
N SER A 72 -8.69 5.11 -8.08
CA SER A 72 -7.94 4.07 -8.80
C SER A 72 -8.37 3.89 -10.26
N ILE A 73 -9.68 3.81 -10.53
CA ILE A 73 -10.20 3.65 -11.89
C ILE A 73 -9.97 4.91 -12.75
N PRO A 74 -10.33 6.13 -12.29
CA PRO A 74 -10.00 7.36 -13.00
C PRO A 74 -8.48 7.52 -13.25
N ALA A 75 -7.64 7.16 -12.28
CA ALA A 75 -6.19 7.19 -12.43
C ALA A 75 -5.71 6.23 -13.52
N ALA A 76 -6.23 5.00 -13.57
CA ALA A 76 -5.84 4.03 -14.59
C ALA A 76 -6.26 4.48 -15.99
N LEU A 77 -7.47 5.03 -16.15
CA LEU A 77 -7.94 5.62 -17.41
C LEU A 77 -7.04 6.78 -17.86
N LEU A 78 -6.61 7.62 -16.93
CA LEU A 78 -5.73 8.74 -17.23
C LEU A 78 -4.32 8.24 -17.57
N VAL A 79 -3.73 7.36 -16.76
CA VAL A 79 -2.40 6.79 -16.98
C VAL A 79 -2.33 6.05 -18.31
N SER A 80 -3.40 5.33 -18.70
CA SER A 80 -3.46 4.64 -20.00
C SER A 80 -3.39 5.60 -21.20
N ARG A 81 -3.82 6.85 -21.04
CA ARG A 81 -3.77 7.88 -22.10
C ARG A 81 -2.45 8.65 -22.13
N ILE A 82 -1.91 9.00 -20.94
CA ILE A 82 -0.73 9.88 -20.86
C ILE A 82 0.59 9.12 -20.66
N GLY A 83 0.51 7.81 -20.34
CA GLY A 83 1.66 6.94 -20.06
C GLY A 83 2.13 6.99 -18.60
N TYR A 84 2.90 5.95 -18.19
CA TYR A 84 3.34 5.77 -16.81
C TYR A 84 4.12 6.95 -16.24
N MET A 85 5.14 7.45 -16.96
CA MET A 85 6.00 8.52 -16.44
C MET A 85 5.25 9.84 -16.20
N ARG A 86 4.33 10.21 -17.11
CA ARG A 86 3.49 11.40 -16.92
C ARG A 86 2.46 11.19 -15.82
N GLY A 87 1.92 9.96 -15.70
CA GLY A 87 1.03 9.57 -14.61
C GLY A 87 1.71 9.72 -13.24
N ILE A 88 2.97 9.27 -13.12
CA ILE A 88 3.78 9.42 -11.90
C ILE A 88 3.99 10.91 -11.58
N VAL A 89 4.37 11.73 -12.55
CA VAL A 89 4.53 13.19 -12.35
C VAL A 89 3.25 13.81 -11.83
N LEU A 90 2.11 13.50 -12.45
CA LEU A 90 0.81 13.99 -12.00
C LEU A 90 0.51 13.56 -10.56
N GLY A 91 0.70 12.27 -10.25
CA GLY A 91 0.49 11.76 -8.89
C GLY A 91 1.37 12.45 -7.85
N LEU A 92 2.65 12.68 -8.15
CA LEU A 92 3.57 13.42 -7.28
C LEU A 92 3.15 14.87 -7.07
N VAL A 93 2.66 15.55 -8.13
CA VAL A 93 2.14 16.92 -8.03
C VAL A 93 0.87 16.95 -7.16
N VAL A 94 -0.03 15.98 -7.33
CA VAL A 94 -1.23 15.85 -6.48
C VAL A 94 -0.85 15.56 -5.02
N MET A 95 0.13 14.67 -4.78
CA MET A 95 0.67 14.43 -3.43
C MET A 95 1.22 15.72 -2.81
N ALA A 96 2.05 16.46 -3.56
CA ALA A 96 2.61 17.73 -3.11
C ALA A 96 1.52 18.76 -2.80
N SER A 97 0.47 18.82 -3.63
CA SER A 97 -0.70 19.70 -3.38
C SER A 97 -1.40 19.32 -2.07
N GLY A 98 -1.62 18.01 -1.82
CA GLY A 98 -2.16 17.51 -0.57
C GLY A 98 -1.31 17.92 0.63
N CYS A 99 0.02 17.78 0.53
CA CYS A 99 0.95 18.24 1.57
C CYS A 99 0.86 19.77 1.79
N LEU A 100 0.77 20.57 0.74
CA LEU A 100 0.63 22.03 0.86
C LEU A 100 -0.71 22.44 1.46
N MET A 101 -1.78 21.68 1.25
CA MET A 101 -3.10 21.93 1.85
C MET A 101 -3.10 21.82 3.39
N PHE A 102 -2.13 21.15 4.00
CA PHE A 102 -1.99 21.14 5.47
C PHE A 102 -1.71 22.53 6.04
N SER A 103 -1.07 23.43 5.30
CA SER A 103 -0.79 24.78 5.76
C SER A 103 -2.08 25.63 5.95
N PRO A 104 -2.96 25.77 4.94
CA PRO A 104 -4.25 26.44 5.16
C PRO A 104 -5.16 25.67 6.15
N ALA A 105 -5.18 24.32 6.14
CA ALA A 105 -5.94 23.55 7.10
C ALA A 105 -5.53 23.87 8.56
N ALA A 106 -4.22 24.01 8.80
CA ALA A 106 -3.68 24.41 10.10
C ALA A 106 -4.08 25.86 10.48
N SER A 107 -4.12 26.78 9.50
CA SER A 107 -4.56 28.17 9.75
C SER A 107 -6.03 28.26 10.10
N MET A 108 -6.85 27.39 9.51
CA MET A 108 -8.29 27.35 9.78
C MET A 108 -8.63 26.67 11.12
N GLY A 109 -7.73 25.85 11.67
CA GLY A 109 -7.99 25.07 12.89
C GLY A 109 -9.23 24.17 12.75
N TRP A 110 -9.51 23.65 11.55
CA TRP A 110 -10.74 22.92 11.21
C TRP A 110 -10.45 21.51 10.72
N TYR A 111 -10.90 20.50 11.45
CA TYR A 111 -10.59 19.10 11.20
C TYR A 111 -10.96 18.61 9.79
N PRO A 112 -12.15 18.92 9.20
CA PRO A 112 -12.46 18.51 7.83
C PRO A 112 -11.49 19.02 6.77
N ALA A 113 -10.83 20.18 6.99
CA ALA A 113 -9.80 20.66 6.08
C ALA A 113 -8.55 19.73 6.08
N PHE A 114 -8.21 19.14 7.23
CA PHE A 114 -7.17 18.11 7.33
C PHE A 114 -7.58 16.82 6.59
N LEU A 115 -8.84 16.40 6.73
CA LEU A 115 -9.35 15.23 5.98
C LEU A 115 -9.29 15.46 4.46
N ALA A 116 -9.63 16.67 4.01
CA ALA A 116 -9.51 17.02 2.59
C ALA A 116 -8.05 16.98 2.11
N ALA A 117 -7.12 17.53 2.88
CA ALA A 117 -5.69 17.47 2.58
C ALA A 117 -5.17 16.03 2.51
N LEU A 118 -5.58 15.18 3.46
CA LEU A 118 -5.26 13.75 3.48
C LEU A 118 -5.85 13.01 2.29
N PHE A 119 -7.09 13.28 1.92
CA PHE A 119 -7.72 12.69 0.73
C PHE A 119 -6.96 13.03 -0.54
N VAL A 120 -6.55 14.30 -0.73
CA VAL A 120 -5.78 14.74 -1.89
C VAL A 120 -4.38 14.08 -1.89
N LEU A 121 -3.72 13.99 -0.74
CA LEU A 121 -2.44 13.29 -0.61
C LEU A 121 -2.59 11.81 -1.01
N ALA A 122 -3.58 11.11 -0.47
CA ALA A 122 -3.86 9.71 -0.77
C ALA A 122 -4.29 9.49 -2.24
N ALA A 123 -5.04 10.43 -2.82
CA ALA A 123 -5.37 10.43 -4.25
C ALA A 123 -4.10 10.47 -5.11
N GLY A 124 -3.14 11.34 -4.77
CA GLY A 124 -1.85 11.40 -5.43
C GLY A 124 -1.05 10.09 -5.28
N ILE A 125 -1.01 9.51 -4.07
CA ILE A 125 -0.39 8.20 -3.81
C ILE A 125 -1.04 7.12 -4.69
N THR A 126 -2.36 7.10 -4.80
CA THR A 126 -3.10 6.15 -5.65
C THR A 126 -2.68 6.27 -7.11
N VAL A 127 -2.61 7.50 -7.66
CA VAL A 127 -2.16 7.72 -9.04
C VAL A 127 -0.73 7.23 -9.26
N VAL A 128 0.17 7.51 -8.30
CA VAL A 128 1.56 7.02 -8.36
C VAL A 128 1.59 5.49 -8.36
N GLN A 129 0.84 4.83 -7.49
CA GLN A 129 0.83 3.37 -7.40
C GLN A 129 0.26 2.70 -8.65
N VAL A 130 -0.83 3.24 -9.21
CA VAL A 130 -1.42 2.74 -10.47
C VAL A 130 -0.40 2.77 -11.60
N ALA A 131 0.48 3.77 -11.65
CA ALA A 131 1.50 3.91 -12.68
C ALA A 131 2.82 3.18 -12.33
N ALA A 132 3.30 3.29 -11.10
CA ALA A 132 4.64 2.84 -10.70
C ALA A 132 4.72 1.32 -10.46
N ASN A 133 3.65 0.65 -9.99
CA ASN A 133 3.66 -0.79 -9.80
C ASN A 133 3.85 -1.55 -11.13
N PRO A 134 3.03 -1.32 -12.18
CA PRO A 134 3.26 -1.99 -13.46
C PRO A 134 4.56 -1.53 -14.15
N LEU A 135 4.96 -0.26 -13.96
CA LEU A 135 6.25 0.21 -14.45
C LEU A 135 7.40 -0.59 -13.81
N ALA A 136 7.43 -0.73 -12.48
CA ALA A 136 8.45 -1.50 -11.77
C ALA A 136 8.50 -2.96 -12.26
N ALA A 137 7.34 -3.59 -12.44
CA ALA A 137 7.24 -4.95 -12.96
C ALA A 137 7.74 -5.06 -14.40
N GLY A 138 7.49 -4.06 -15.24
CA GLY A 138 7.81 -4.05 -16.67
C GLY A 138 9.24 -3.61 -17.03
N LEU A 139 10.04 -3.09 -16.08
CA LEU A 139 11.42 -2.67 -16.35
C LEU A 139 12.37 -3.86 -16.46
N GLY A 140 12.91 -4.12 -17.66
CA GLY A 140 13.91 -5.18 -17.91
C GLY A 140 13.30 -6.58 -18.11
N ASP A 141 14.01 -7.63 -17.71
CA ASP A 141 13.63 -9.02 -17.96
C ASP A 141 12.27 -9.40 -17.33
N PRO A 142 11.28 -9.85 -18.12
CA PRO A 142 9.98 -10.27 -17.60
C PRO A 142 10.05 -11.38 -16.54
N ALA A 143 11.01 -12.33 -16.66
CA ALA A 143 11.18 -13.39 -15.69
C ALA A 143 11.53 -12.91 -14.27
N ARG A 144 12.03 -11.69 -14.15
CA ARG A 144 12.39 -11.04 -12.88
C ARG A 144 11.37 -10.01 -12.39
N ALA A 145 10.19 -9.92 -12.99
CA ALA A 145 9.16 -8.92 -12.63
C ALA A 145 8.77 -9.01 -11.15
N HIS A 146 8.52 -10.21 -10.63
CA HIS A 146 8.16 -10.46 -9.24
C HIS A 146 9.25 -9.97 -8.26
N SER A 147 10.51 -10.33 -8.53
CA SER A 147 11.67 -9.91 -7.73
C SER A 147 11.84 -8.39 -7.72
N ARG A 148 11.70 -7.73 -8.88
CA ARG A 148 11.85 -6.27 -8.99
C ARG A 148 10.78 -5.51 -8.23
N LEU A 149 9.52 -5.90 -8.38
CA LEU A 149 8.45 -5.24 -7.65
C LEU A 149 8.58 -5.48 -6.15
N THR A 150 8.96 -6.70 -5.73
CA THR A 150 9.19 -7.00 -4.31
C THR A 150 10.36 -6.18 -3.75
N LEU A 151 11.45 -6.00 -4.52
CA LEU A 151 12.55 -5.11 -4.14
C LEU A 151 12.09 -3.65 -4.00
N ALA A 152 11.32 -3.14 -4.95
CA ALA A 152 10.77 -1.79 -4.86
C ALA A 152 9.88 -1.62 -3.63
N GLN A 153 9.03 -2.61 -3.33
CA GLN A 153 8.21 -2.66 -2.11
C GLN A 153 9.04 -2.77 -0.82
N ALA A 154 10.24 -3.36 -0.86
CA ALA A 154 11.14 -3.35 0.30
C ALA A 154 11.59 -1.93 0.65
N PHE A 155 11.88 -1.10 -0.35
CA PHE A 155 12.19 0.32 -0.12
C PHE A 155 10.97 1.14 0.29
N ASN A 156 9.76 0.77 -0.16
CA ASN A 156 8.53 1.32 0.40
C ASN A 156 8.44 1.05 1.91
N SER A 157 8.68 -0.19 2.34
CA SER A 157 8.72 -0.54 3.77
C SER A 157 9.82 0.20 4.53
N PHE A 158 10.96 0.43 3.91
CA PHE A 158 12.01 1.24 4.51
C PHE A 158 11.55 2.68 4.74
N GLY A 159 10.79 3.24 3.78
CA GLY A 159 10.12 4.53 3.96
C GLY A 159 9.11 4.53 5.11
N THR A 160 8.27 3.50 5.19
CA THR A 160 7.29 3.37 6.30
C THR A 160 7.96 3.17 7.65
N MET A 161 9.12 2.54 7.72
CA MET A 161 9.89 2.39 8.96
C MET A 161 10.53 3.71 9.41
N LEU A 162 11.03 4.52 8.48
CA LEU A 162 11.65 5.81 8.80
C LEU A 162 10.63 6.91 9.07
N GLY A 163 9.44 6.85 8.47
CA GLY A 163 8.41 7.88 8.60
C GLY A 163 8.03 8.22 10.04
N PRO A 164 7.74 7.25 10.92
CA PRO A 164 7.45 7.52 12.33
C PRO A 164 8.59 8.19 13.08
N LEU A 165 9.85 7.86 12.77
CA LEU A 165 11.02 8.48 13.40
C LEU A 165 11.11 9.98 13.05
N PHE A 166 10.95 10.31 11.77
CA PHE A 166 10.93 11.70 11.32
C PHE A 166 9.63 12.40 11.74
N GLY A 167 8.49 11.72 11.67
CA GLY A 167 7.20 12.26 12.07
C GLY A 167 7.16 12.58 13.57
N SER A 168 7.65 11.71 14.43
CA SER A 168 7.74 11.99 15.86
C SER A 168 8.69 13.15 16.15
N ALA A 169 9.86 13.19 15.49
CA ALA A 169 10.84 14.24 15.67
C ALA A 169 10.39 15.61 15.15
N LEU A 170 9.55 15.66 14.11
CA LEU A 170 9.16 16.91 13.46
C LEU A 170 7.72 17.34 13.74
N ILE A 171 6.79 16.38 13.89
CA ILE A 171 5.36 16.67 14.09
C ILE A 171 5.00 16.63 15.57
N LEU A 172 5.56 15.66 16.33
CA LEU A 172 5.25 15.44 17.74
C LEU A 172 6.28 16.06 18.69
N ALA A 173 7.36 16.66 18.18
CA ALA A 173 8.41 17.28 19.03
C ALA A 173 7.89 18.36 19.96
N ALA A 174 6.85 19.11 19.55
CA ALA A 174 6.17 20.10 20.38
C ALA A 174 5.18 19.48 21.39
N GLY A 175 5.14 18.15 21.49
CA GLY A 175 4.21 17.41 22.33
C GLY A 175 2.82 17.25 21.69
N VAL A 176 2.04 16.37 22.33
CA VAL A 176 0.61 16.19 22.05
C VAL A 176 -0.13 16.82 23.22
N ALA A 177 -0.65 18.03 23.01
CA ALA A 177 -1.39 18.77 24.03
C ALA A 177 -2.90 18.67 23.77
N GLU A 178 -3.66 18.55 24.86
CA GLU A 178 -5.11 18.64 24.85
C GLU A 178 -5.55 20.06 25.33
N PRO A 179 -6.68 20.56 24.86
CA PRO A 179 -7.19 21.85 25.34
C PRO A 179 -7.50 21.79 26.83
N ALA A 180 -7.15 22.84 27.56
CA ALA A 180 -7.44 22.93 29.00
C ALA A 180 -8.95 22.98 29.25
N PRO A 181 -9.44 22.31 30.31
CA PRO A 181 -10.85 22.44 30.71
C PRO A 181 -11.27 23.90 30.94
N GLY A 182 -12.41 24.29 30.34
CA GLY A 182 -12.98 25.64 30.54
C GLY A 182 -12.42 26.72 29.63
N MET A 183 -11.66 26.37 28.56
CA MET A 183 -11.31 27.34 27.51
C MET A 183 -12.59 27.90 26.86
N ASP A 184 -12.64 29.22 26.64
CA ASP A 184 -13.65 29.83 25.81
C ASP A 184 -13.44 29.51 24.31
N GLU A 185 -14.42 29.81 23.46
CA GLU A 185 -14.35 29.50 22.03
C GLU A 185 -13.15 30.17 21.32
N VAL A 186 -12.79 31.38 21.72
CA VAL A 186 -11.69 32.15 21.14
C VAL A 186 -10.34 31.50 21.50
N ALA A 187 -10.16 31.19 22.80
CA ALA A 187 -8.95 30.52 23.29
C ALA A 187 -8.82 29.12 22.69
N LEU A 188 -9.92 28.37 22.55
CA LEU A 188 -9.94 27.06 21.93
C LEU A 188 -9.56 27.12 20.43
N ALA A 189 -10.08 28.12 19.71
CA ALA A 189 -9.71 28.33 18.30
C ALA A 189 -8.22 28.69 18.16
N ALA A 190 -7.71 29.58 19.00
CA ALA A 190 -6.28 29.94 19.01
C ALA A 190 -5.39 28.72 19.32
N PHE A 191 -5.75 27.94 20.33
CA PHE A 191 -5.07 26.70 20.69
C PHE A 191 -5.00 25.69 19.49
N ARG A 192 -6.15 25.48 18.82
CA ARG A 192 -6.20 24.59 17.65
C ARG A 192 -5.28 25.06 16.52
N VAL A 193 -5.27 26.34 16.22
CA VAL A 193 -4.38 26.91 15.19
C VAL A 193 -2.91 26.80 15.59
N GLU A 194 -2.57 27.04 16.84
CA GLU A 194 -1.22 26.90 17.37
C GLU A 194 -0.73 25.45 17.26
N GLN A 195 -1.49 24.49 17.81
CA GLN A 195 -1.12 23.08 17.78
C GLN A 195 -1.06 22.53 16.36
N ALA A 196 -1.97 22.94 15.49
CA ALA A 196 -1.97 22.57 14.08
C ALA A 196 -0.79 23.18 13.31
N SER A 197 -0.24 24.32 13.74
CA SER A 197 0.87 24.98 13.05
C SER A 197 2.14 24.12 12.97
N HIS A 198 2.37 23.24 13.95
CA HIS A 198 3.52 22.33 13.99
C HIS A 198 3.55 21.34 12.81
N VAL A 199 2.42 21.10 12.15
CA VAL A 199 2.31 20.22 10.98
C VAL A 199 2.82 20.90 9.70
N ARG A 200 2.82 22.26 9.64
CA ARG A 200 3.11 23.02 8.42
C ARG A 200 4.50 22.74 7.85
N LEU A 201 5.54 22.96 8.66
CA LEU A 201 6.94 22.86 8.19
C LEU A 201 7.27 21.46 7.70
N PRO A 202 6.98 20.36 8.42
CA PRO A 202 7.21 19.01 7.93
C PRO A 202 6.56 18.74 6.57
N TYR A 203 5.27 19.08 6.41
CA TYR A 203 4.57 18.82 5.15
C TYR A 203 5.01 19.74 4.01
N MET A 204 5.47 20.96 4.28
CA MET A 204 6.10 21.83 3.26
C MET A 204 7.43 21.24 2.77
N ILE A 205 8.26 20.69 3.65
CA ILE A 205 9.52 20.01 3.27
C ILE A 205 9.20 18.81 2.38
N ILE A 206 8.22 17.98 2.78
CA ILE A 206 7.79 16.83 1.99
C ILE A 206 7.27 17.28 0.62
N ALA A 207 6.45 18.33 0.55
CA ALA A 207 5.97 18.88 -0.70
C ALA A 207 7.12 19.31 -1.62
N ALA A 208 8.14 19.98 -1.09
CA ALA A 208 9.32 20.40 -1.84
C ALA A 208 10.09 19.17 -2.40
N VAL A 209 10.27 18.13 -1.60
CA VAL A 209 10.90 16.86 -2.05
C VAL A 209 10.08 16.20 -3.15
N LEU A 210 8.75 16.12 -3.00
CA LEU A 210 7.85 15.54 -4.00
C LEU A 210 7.88 16.34 -5.33
N VAL A 211 7.92 17.67 -5.26
CA VAL A 211 8.06 18.53 -6.45
C VAL A 211 9.42 18.29 -7.11
N GLY A 212 10.51 18.19 -6.35
CA GLY A 212 11.83 17.85 -6.89
C GLY A 212 11.84 16.49 -7.59
N LEU A 213 11.19 15.49 -6.99
CA LEU A 213 11.05 14.16 -7.57
C LEU A 213 10.16 14.18 -8.83
N ALA A 214 9.08 14.98 -8.84
CA ALA A 214 8.24 15.20 -10.02
C ALA A 214 9.03 15.86 -11.16
N ALA A 215 9.85 16.85 -10.86
CA ALA A 215 10.73 17.50 -11.85
C ALA A 215 11.74 16.50 -12.44
N LEU A 216 12.34 15.65 -11.61
CA LEU A 216 13.26 14.60 -12.07
C LEU A 216 12.53 13.59 -12.98
N CYS A 217 11.33 13.12 -12.58
CA CYS A 217 10.50 12.24 -13.42
C CYS A 217 10.08 12.92 -14.73
N TRP A 218 9.78 14.22 -14.69
CA TRP A 218 9.46 14.99 -15.90
C TRP A 218 10.64 15.11 -16.85
N TRP A 219 11.85 15.30 -16.32
CA TRP A 219 13.07 15.32 -17.13
C TRP A 219 13.32 13.97 -17.81
N LEU A 220 13.09 12.87 -17.08
CA LEU A 220 13.27 11.49 -17.56
C LEU A 220 12.06 10.93 -18.33
N ARG A 221 11.00 11.71 -18.57
CA ARG A 221 9.72 11.21 -19.15
C ARG A 221 9.82 10.65 -20.57
N ARG A 222 10.91 10.94 -21.29
CA ARG A 222 11.18 10.44 -22.64
C ARG A 222 12.01 9.15 -22.65
N SER A 223 12.41 8.65 -21.47
CA SER A 223 13.12 7.37 -21.38
C SER A 223 12.25 6.22 -21.88
N PRO A 224 12.86 5.18 -22.47
CA PRO A 224 12.11 4.03 -22.93
C PRO A 224 11.48 3.29 -21.75
N VAL A 225 10.16 3.19 -21.77
CA VAL A 225 9.33 2.50 -20.78
C VAL A 225 8.35 1.59 -21.51
N PRO A 226 7.79 0.56 -20.83
CA PRO A 226 6.75 -0.27 -21.44
C PRO A 226 5.61 0.56 -22.03
N ALA A 227 5.15 0.18 -23.21
CA ALA A 227 4.04 0.85 -23.87
C ALA A 227 2.75 0.69 -23.08
N VAL A 228 1.92 1.71 -23.10
CA VAL A 228 0.59 1.72 -22.48
C VAL A 228 -0.43 2.07 -23.55
N HIS A 229 -1.52 1.32 -23.62
CA HIS A 229 -2.61 1.60 -24.54
C HIS A 229 -3.81 2.19 -23.82
N ALA A 230 -4.53 3.05 -24.50
CA ALA A 230 -5.69 3.74 -23.93
C ALA A 230 -6.83 2.76 -23.68
N ILE A 231 -7.29 2.70 -22.45
CA ILE A 231 -8.41 1.88 -21.99
C ILE A 231 -9.69 2.71 -22.00
N ARG A 232 -10.81 2.08 -22.36
CA ARG A 232 -12.15 2.67 -22.27
C ARG A 232 -12.87 2.20 -21.02
N GLN A 233 -13.83 2.98 -20.53
CA GLN A 233 -14.59 2.61 -19.33
C GLN A 233 -15.30 1.25 -19.45
N GLY A 234 -15.80 0.91 -20.63
CA GLY A 234 -16.47 -0.38 -20.92
C GLY A 234 -15.53 -1.60 -20.82
N ASP A 235 -14.23 -1.41 -20.95
CA ASP A 235 -13.26 -2.50 -20.92
C ASP A 235 -13.11 -3.12 -19.52
N TYR A 236 -13.50 -2.42 -18.44
CA TYR A 236 -13.41 -2.96 -17.07
C TYR A 236 -14.29 -4.18 -16.85
N LEU A 237 -15.49 -4.26 -17.48
CA LEU A 237 -16.32 -5.47 -17.43
C LEU A 237 -15.64 -6.66 -18.10
N ARG A 238 -14.91 -6.42 -19.19
CA ARG A 238 -14.09 -7.43 -19.86
C ARG A 238 -12.93 -7.88 -18.98
N LEU A 239 -12.22 -6.93 -18.35
CA LEU A 239 -11.10 -7.21 -17.45
C LEU A 239 -11.53 -8.04 -16.25
N LEU A 240 -12.70 -7.76 -15.65
CA LEU A 240 -13.28 -8.54 -14.56
C LEU A 240 -13.66 -9.97 -14.96
N ARG A 241 -13.77 -10.29 -16.25
CA ARG A 241 -13.97 -11.65 -16.74
C ARG A 241 -12.69 -12.46 -16.86
N ILE A 242 -11.52 -11.85 -16.66
CA ILE A 242 -10.23 -12.55 -16.62
C ILE A 242 -10.06 -13.14 -15.22
N PRO A 243 -10.17 -14.48 -15.03
CA PRO A 243 -10.19 -15.07 -13.68
C PRO A 243 -8.93 -14.77 -12.87
N ARG A 244 -7.76 -14.77 -13.54
CA ARG A 244 -6.48 -14.48 -12.91
C ARG A 244 -6.42 -13.07 -12.34
N LEU A 245 -7.00 -12.08 -13.03
CA LEU A 245 -7.05 -10.69 -12.59
C LEU A 245 -8.10 -10.47 -11.48
N SER A 246 -9.32 -11.01 -11.66
CA SER A 246 -10.41 -10.84 -10.69
C SER A 246 -10.11 -11.49 -9.35
N LEU A 247 -9.63 -12.74 -9.37
CA LEU A 247 -9.20 -13.44 -8.16
C LEU A 247 -7.94 -12.80 -7.56
N GLY A 248 -7.07 -12.23 -8.40
CA GLY A 248 -5.95 -11.43 -7.94
C GLY A 248 -6.40 -10.14 -7.24
N ALA A 249 -7.38 -9.43 -7.79
CA ALA A 249 -7.96 -8.26 -7.14
C ALA A 249 -8.63 -8.63 -5.81
N LEU A 250 -9.40 -9.72 -5.77
CA LEU A 250 -9.93 -10.26 -4.52
C LEU A 250 -8.80 -10.61 -3.54
N SER A 251 -7.72 -11.23 -4.00
CA SER A 251 -6.56 -11.56 -3.16
C SER A 251 -5.85 -10.31 -2.62
N ILE A 252 -5.74 -9.21 -3.39
CA ILE A 252 -5.25 -7.92 -2.88
C ILE A 252 -6.19 -7.36 -1.80
N PHE A 253 -7.50 -7.40 -2.04
CA PHE A 253 -8.50 -6.95 -1.06
C PHE A 253 -8.36 -7.70 0.26
N LEU A 254 -8.30 -9.03 0.19
CA LEU A 254 -8.15 -9.88 1.36
C LEU A 254 -6.79 -9.71 2.05
N TYR A 255 -5.71 -9.55 1.25
CA TYR A 255 -4.37 -9.38 1.79
C TYR A 255 -4.22 -8.05 2.54
N VAL A 256 -4.54 -6.92 1.89
CA VAL A 256 -4.43 -5.60 2.55
C VAL A 256 -5.37 -5.54 3.76
N GLY A 257 -6.56 -6.13 3.61
CA GLY A 257 -7.50 -6.26 4.71
C GLY A 257 -6.94 -7.05 5.90
N ALA A 258 -6.35 -8.22 5.67
CA ALA A 258 -5.76 -9.06 6.70
C ALA A 258 -4.53 -8.39 7.35
N GLU A 259 -3.64 -7.78 6.53
CA GLU A 259 -2.45 -7.08 7.01
C GLU A 259 -2.82 -5.93 7.96
N VAL A 260 -3.80 -5.10 7.58
CA VAL A 260 -4.28 -3.97 8.39
C VAL A 260 -5.05 -4.47 9.62
N ALA A 261 -5.87 -5.52 9.48
CA ALA A 261 -6.62 -6.09 10.61
C ALA A 261 -5.68 -6.65 11.68
N VAL A 262 -4.66 -7.42 11.31
CA VAL A 262 -3.65 -7.92 12.24
C VAL A 262 -2.88 -6.75 12.85
N GLY A 263 -2.40 -5.81 12.03
CA GLY A 263 -1.61 -4.66 12.51
C GLY A 263 -2.36 -3.78 13.52
N SER A 264 -3.65 -3.50 13.29
CA SER A 264 -4.48 -2.69 14.17
C SER A 264 -4.87 -3.41 15.47
N ALA A 265 -4.96 -4.74 15.45
CA ALA A 265 -5.28 -5.54 16.62
C ALA A 265 -4.06 -5.83 17.54
N LEU A 266 -2.83 -5.63 17.02
CA LEU A 266 -1.59 -6.08 17.64
C LEU A 266 -1.42 -5.61 19.09
N VAL A 267 -1.62 -4.31 19.39
CA VAL A 267 -1.45 -3.77 20.74
C VAL A 267 -2.37 -4.49 21.72
N ASN A 268 -3.66 -4.53 21.38
CA ASN A 268 -4.67 -5.13 22.25
C ASN A 268 -4.44 -6.64 22.42
N TYR A 269 -4.03 -7.32 21.36
CA TYR A 269 -3.74 -8.75 21.41
C TYR A 269 -2.52 -9.06 22.29
N LEU A 270 -1.41 -8.30 22.15
CA LEU A 270 -0.19 -8.50 22.94
C LEU A 270 -0.41 -8.27 24.44
N ILE A 271 -1.25 -7.30 24.79
CA ILE A 271 -1.67 -7.07 26.18
C ILE A 271 -2.55 -8.21 26.67
N MET A 272 -3.54 -8.63 25.88
CA MET A 272 -4.48 -9.69 26.22
C MET A 272 -3.77 -11.02 26.52
N VAL A 273 -2.76 -11.39 25.72
CA VAL A 273 -2.00 -12.64 25.94
C VAL A 273 -0.92 -12.50 27.04
N GLY A 274 -0.81 -11.33 27.68
CA GLY A 274 0.16 -11.10 28.75
C GLY A 274 1.62 -11.02 28.29
N ALA A 275 1.86 -10.77 26.99
CA ALA A 275 3.21 -10.64 26.46
C ALA A 275 3.87 -9.30 26.88
N THR A 276 3.07 -8.28 27.16
CA THR A 276 3.50 -6.98 27.67
C THR A 276 2.53 -6.45 28.72
N GLY A 277 3.06 -5.72 29.70
CA GLY A 277 2.24 -5.10 30.76
C GLY A 277 1.76 -3.68 30.45
N SER A 278 2.10 -3.10 29.29
CA SER A 278 1.72 -1.74 28.94
C SER A 278 1.53 -1.53 27.43
N GLU A 279 0.66 -0.60 27.07
CA GLU A 279 0.43 -0.18 25.69
C GLU A 279 1.71 0.34 25.03
N HIS A 280 2.55 1.05 25.78
CA HIS A 280 3.83 1.55 25.28
C HIS A 280 4.78 0.42 24.87
N ALA A 281 4.92 -0.61 25.68
CA ALA A 281 5.75 -1.78 25.37
C ALA A 281 5.16 -2.59 24.21
N ALA A 282 3.82 -2.74 24.14
CA ALA A 282 3.15 -3.35 23.00
C ALA A 282 3.36 -2.56 21.70
N GLY A 283 3.28 -1.24 21.78
CA GLY A 283 3.56 -0.33 20.65
C GLY A 283 4.97 -0.51 20.07
N ASN A 284 5.98 -0.71 20.91
CA ASN A 284 7.35 -1.00 20.46
C ASN A 284 7.45 -2.32 19.67
N LEU A 285 6.64 -3.32 20.01
CA LEU A 285 6.61 -4.60 19.29
C LEU A 285 5.95 -4.51 17.92
N ILE A 286 5.10 -3.48 17.66
CA ILE A 286 4.59 -3.22 16.30
C ILE A 286 5.75 -2.93 15.34
N ALA A 287 6.79 -2.26 15.80
CA ALA A 287 7.99 -2.03 14.99
C ALA A 287 8.68 -3.34 14.57
N VAL A 288 8.59 -4.38 15.41
CA VAL A 288 9.11 -5.72 15.07
C VAL A 288 8.27 -6.35 13.94
N TYR A 289 6.94 -6.25 14.01
CA TYR A 289 6.04 -6.76 12.96
C TYR A 289 6.35 -6.13 11.59
N TRP A 290 6.42 -4.80 11.53
CA TRP A 290 6.74 -4.10 10.28
C TRP A 290 8.19 -4.27 9.85
N GLY A 291 9.12 -4.40 10.82
CA GLY A 291 10.52 -4.72 10.57
C GLY A 291 10.69 -6.11 9.93
N LEU A 292 9.96 -7.11 10.42
CA LEU A 292 9.93 -8.45 9.82
C LEU A 292 9.32 -8.42 8.41
N ALA A 293 8.27 -7.62 8.18
CA ALA A 293 7.72 -7.41 6.84
C ALA A 293 8.76 -6.79 5.90
N MET A 294 9.52 -5.81 6.34
CA MET A 294 10.60 -5.20 5.56
C MET A 294 11.70 -6.21 5.23
N VAL A 295 12.22 -6.91 6.24
CA VAL A 295 13.27 -7.94 6.07
C VAL A 295 12.79 -9.03 5.12
N GLY A 296 11.55 -9.50 5.29
CA GLY A 296 10.92 -10.50 4.42
C GLY A 296 10.83 -10.05 2.96
N ARG A 297 10.60 -8.75 2.69
CA ARG A 297 10.61 -8.21 1.31
C ARG A 297 12.00 -8.26 0.67
N PHE A 298 13.05 -7.95 1.41
CA PHE A 298 14.42 -8.10 0.90
C PHE A 298 14.75 -9.56 0.61
N ILE A 299 14.49 -10.48 1.55
CA ILE A 299 14.69 -11.91 1.37
C ILE A 299 13.83 -12.42 0.20
N GLY A 300 12.55 -12.08 0.16
CA GLY A 300 11.60 -12.48 -0.87
C GLY A 300 11.98 -11.99 -2.27
N SER A 301 12.59 -10.80 -2.38
CA SER A 301 13.08 -10.29 -3.66
C SER A 301 14.19 -11.18 -4.26
N VAL A 302 14.98 -11.84 -3.40
CA VAL A 302 16.01 -12.82 -3.81
C VAL A 302 15.36 -14.17 -4.10
N VAL A 303 14.52 -14.68 -3.21
CA VAL A 303 13.84 -15.99 -3.34
C VAL A 303 13.03 -16.08 -4.64
N LEU A 304 12.31 -15.00 -4.99
CA LEU A 304 11.50 -14.91 -6.21
C LEU A 304 12.31 -14.93 -7.53
N ARG A 305 13.64 -14.94 -7.46
CA ARG A 305 14.50 -15.20 -8.64
C ARG A 305 14.63 -16.67 -8.97
N PHE A 306 14.44 -17.54 -7.99
CA PHE A 306 14.74 -18.96 -8.06
C PHE A 306 13.49 -19.83 -7.90
N VAL A 307 12.47 -19.33 -7.17
CA VAL A 307 11.27 -20.09 -6.82
C VAL A 307 10.06 -19.48 -7.55
N PRO A 308 9.18 -20.32 -8.14
CA PRO A 308 7.96 -19.85 -8.79
C PRO A 308 7.10 -19.01 -7.87
N ALA A 309 6.68 -17.83 -8.34
CA ALA A 309 5.97 -16.83 -7.53
C ALA A 309 4.67 -17.34 -6.90
N GLY A 310 3.89 -18.18 -7.63
CA GLY A 310 2.67 -18.80 -7.07
C GLY A 310 2.95 -19.73 -5.89
N LEU A 311 4.09 -20.44 -5.90
CA LEU A 311 4.49 -21.29 -4.78
C LEU A 311 4.94 -20.48 -3.58
N VAL A 312 5.73 -19.41 -3.79
CA VAL A 312 6.15 -18.49 -2.72
C VAL A 312 4.93 -17.85 -2.07
N LEU A 313 3.98 -17.37 -2.88
CA LEU A 313 2.73 -16.79 -2.39
C LEU A 313 1.95 -17.78 -1.52
N ALA A 314 1.74 -19.00 -2.03
CA ALA A 314 0.99 -20.03 -1.30
C ALA A 314 1.70 -20.41 0.01
N ALA A 315 3.02 -20.61 -0.01
CA ALA A 315 3.79 -20.96 1.19
C ALA A 315 3.70 -19.85 2.26
N CYS A 316 3.84 -18.59 1.85
CA CYS A 316 3.72 -17.46 2.76
C CYS A 316 2.29 -17.32 3.33
N ALA A 317 1.26 -17.48 2.49
CA ALA A 317 -0.11 -17.39 2.93
C ALA A 317 -0.49 -18.55 3.88
N ILE A 318 -0.04 -19.77 3.60
CA ILE A 318 -0.21 -20.92 4.51
C ILE A 318 0.52 -20.67 5.83
N GLY A 319 1.77 -20.16 5.80
CA GLY A 319 2.52 -19.82 7.00
C GLY A 319 1.80 -18.78 7.86
N ALA A 320 1.33 -17.68 7.26
CA ALA A 320 0.55 -16.66 7.96
C ALA A 320 -0.76 -17.20 8.53
N ALA A 321 -1.50 -18.02 7.75
CA ALA A 321 -2.72 -18.67 8.21
C ALA A 321 -2.47 -19.63 9.39
N THR A 322 -1.41 -20.43 9.33
CA THR A 322 -1.04 -21.35 10.40
C THR A 322 -0.68 -20.62 11.68
N LEU A 323 0.17 -19.57 11.59
CA LEU A 323 0.55 -18.77 12.76
C LEU A 323 -0.65 -18.04 13.35
N GLY A 324 -1.52 -17.46 12.51
CA GLY A 324 -2.75 -16.81 12.95
C GLY A 324 -3.72 -17.78 13.62
N LEU A 325 -3.89 -18.98 13.07
CA LEU A 325 -4.74 -20.02 13.66
C LEU A 325 -4.20 -20.48 15.03
N LEU A 326 -2.90 -20.74 15.12
CA LEU A 326 -2.25 -21.14 16.37
C LEU A 326 -2.34 -20.02 17.43
N ALA A 327 -2.14 -18.76 17.04
CA ALA A 327 -2.31 -17.61 17.92
C ALA A 327 -3.77 -17.43 18.38
N ALA A 328 -4.75 -17.76 17.53
CA ALA A 328 -6.16 -17.65 17.86
C ALA A 328 -6.66 -18.75 18.82
N THR A 329 -6.06 -19.95 18.81
CA THR A 329 -6.69 -21.15 19.41
C THR A 329 -5.82 -21.97 20.35
N VAL A 330 -4.49 -21.90 20.24
CA VAL A 330 -3.58 -22.84 20.93
C VAL A 330 -2.52 -22.15 21.77
N LEU A 331 -1.91 -21.07 21.20
CA LEU A 331 -0.76 -20.42 21.83
C LEU A 331 -1.21 -19.36 22.83
N GLU A 332 -0.43 -19.22 23.89
CA GLU A 332 -0.61 -18.22 24.95
C GLU A 332 0.70 -17.48 25.23
N GLY A 333 0.61 -16.36 25.94
CA GLY A 333 1.76 -15.60 26.40
C GLY A 333 2.74 -15.20 25.29
N THR A 334 4.02 -15.39 25.56
CA THR A 334 5.10 -15.03 24.62
C THR A 334 5.05 -15.83 23.33
N ALA A 335 4.62 -17.11 23.37
CA ALA A 335 4.52 -17.93 22.15
C ALA A 335 3.47 -17.37 21.19
N ALA A 336 2.31 -16.94 21.70
CA ALA A 336 1.28 -16.29 20.91
C ALA A 336 1.77 -14.95 20.32
N ALA A 337 2.52 -14.16 21.11
CA ALA A 337 3.12 -12.91 20.66
C ALA A 337 4.12 -13.13 19.52
N VAL A 338 5.02 -14.10 19.66
CA VAL A 338 5.99 -14.45 18.61
C VAL A 338 5.27 -14.91 17.35
N ALA A 339 4.22 -15.71 17.46
CA ALA A 339 3.45 -16.20 16.32
C ALA A 339 2.80 -15.03 15.54
N ILE A 340 2.10 -14.14 16.23
CA ILE A 340 1.38 -13.04 15.56
C ILE A 340 2.36 -12.01 14.96
N LEU A 341 3.47 -11.71 15.63
CA LEU A 341 4.51 -10.82 15.10
C LEU A 341 5.19 -11.42 13.87
N SER A 342 5.40 -12.75 13.85
CA SER A 342 6.01 -13.45 12.71
C SER A 342 5.14 -13.43 11.47
N ILE A 343 3.83 -13.20 11.57
CA ILE A 343 2.95 -13.01 10.40
C ILE A 343 3.47 -11.88 9.52
N GLY A 344 4.10 -10.83 10.09
CA GLY A 344 4.72 -9.75 9.33
C GLY A 344 5.73 -10.24 8.29
N LEU A 345 6.56 -11.24 8.65
CA LEU A 345 7.52 -11.84 7.72
C LEU A 345 6.83 -12.50 6.53
N PHE A 346 5.76 -13.23 6.76
CA PHE A 346 4.99 -13.92 5.71
C PHE A 346 4.16 -12.96 4.86
N ASN A 347 3.64 -11.89 5.44
CA ASN A 347 2.92 -10.83 4.72
C ASN A 347 3.81 -10.12 3.68
N SER A 348 5.11 -10.09 3.90
CA SER A 348 6.09 -9.28 3.17
C SER A 348 5.98 -9.34 1.64
N VAL A 349 5.87 -10.54 1.07
CA VAL A 349 5.89 -10.77 -0.38
C VAL A 349 4.51 -10.84 -1.03
N MET A 350 3.42 -10.87 -0.23
CA MET A 350 2.09 -11.17 -0.76
C MET A 350 1.62 -10.11 -1.75
N PHE A 351 1.63 -8.81 -1.38
CA PHE A 351 1.18 -7.73 -2.27
C PHE A 351 1.92 -7.73 -3.61
N PRO A 352 3.27 -7.64 -3.67
CA PRO A 352 3.97 -7.58 -4.94
C PRO A 352 3.80 -8.84 -5.78
N THR A 353 3.70 -10.00 -5.13
CA THR A 353 3.53 -11.27 -5.84
C THR A 353 2.13 -11.42 -6.41
N ILE A 354 1.07 -11.13 -5.64
CA ILE A 354 -0.31 -11.12 -6.14
C ILE A 354 -0.43 -10.12 -7.29
N PHE A 355 0.09 -8.90 -7.12
CA PHE A 355 0.03 -7.85 -8.13
C PHE A 355 0.65 -8.32 -9.46
N THR A 356 1.89 -8.79 -9.42
CA THR A 356 2.61 -9.22 -10.63
C THR A 356 2.02 -10.49 -11.26
N LEU A 357 1.55 -11.45 -10.47
CA LEU A 357 0.81 -12.61 -10.97
C LEU A 357 -0.48 -12.19 -11.68
N SER A 358 -1.19 -11.21 -11.17
CA SER A 358 -2.48 -10.76 -11.69
C SER A 358 -2.36 -9.99 -13.01
N ILE A 359 -1.30 -9.20 -13.18
CA ILE A 359 -1.08 -8.43 -14.42
C ILE A 359 -0.34 -9.21 -15.50
N ASP A 360 0.21 -10.38 -15.17
CA ASP A 360 0.97 -11.21 -16.11
C ASP A 360 0.05 -11.69 -17.26
N GLY A 361 0.48 -11.44 -18.49
CA GLY A 361 -0.28 -11.77 -19.70
C GLY A 361 -1.35 -10.76 -20.12
N LEU A 362 -1.55 -9.63 -19.36
CA LEU A 362 -2.51 -8.60 -19.76
C LEU A 362 -2.03 -7.72 -20.92
N GLY A 363 -0.72 -7.68 -21.21
CA GLY A 363 -0.18 -6.87 -22.30
C GLY A 363 -0.63 -5.40 -22.22
N GLU A 364 -1.39 -4.96 -23.21
CA GLU A 364 -1.89 -3.59 -23.34
C GLU A 364 -2.88 -3.19 -22.22
N ASP A 365 -3.58 -4.16 -21.64
CA ASP A 365 -4.57 -3.97 -20.57
C ASP A 365 -3.95 -3.78 -19.17
N THR A 366 -2.63 -3.84 -19.05
CA THR A 366 -1.91 -3.79 -17.76
C THR A 366 -2.27 -2.56 -16.92
N ALA A 367 -2.46 -1.40 -17.54
CA ALA A 367 -2.84 -0.18 -16.80
C ALA A 367 -4.25 -0.30 -16.16
N GLY A 368 -5.21 -0.90 -16.87
CA GLY A 368 -6.54 -1.16 -16.34
C GLY A 368 -6.53 -2.21 -15.24
N GLY A 369 -5.76 -3.28 -15.43
CA GLY A 369 -5.53 -4.29 -14.40
C GLY A 369 -4.92 -3.67 -13.13
N SER A 370 -3.91 -2.80 -13.27
CA SER A 370 -3.34 -2.06 -12.15
C SER A 370 -4.37 -1.22 -11.40
N GLY A 371 -5.27 -0.54 -12.12
CA GLY A 371 -6.36 0.22 -11.51
C GLY A 371 -7.30 -0.63 -10.67
N LEU A 372 -7.69 -1.82 -11.16
CA LEU A 372 -8.52 -2.77 -10.41
C LEU A 372 -7.80 -3.31 -9.17
N LEU A 373 -6.50 -3.61 -9.28
CA LEU A 373 -5.71 -4.08 -8.15
C LEU A 373 -5.51 -2.98 -7.09
N CYS A 374 -5.31 -1.73 -7.50
CA CYS A 374 -5.22 -0.60 -6.58
C CYS A 374 -6.58 -0.28 -5.92
N LEU A 375 -7.71 -0.40 -6.66
CA LEU A 375 -9.04 -0.27 -6.09
C LEU A 375 -9.28 -1.30 -4.97
N ALA A 376 -8.79 -2.52 -5.16
CA ALA A 376 -8.92 -3.60 -4.18
C ALA A 376 -8.19 -3.32 -2.84
N ILE A 377 -7.27 -2.35 -2.78
CA ILE A 377 -6.61 -1.89 -1.54
C ILE A 377 -7.63 -1.41 -0.50
N VAL A 378 -8.84 -1.03 -0.91
CA VAL A 378 -9.95 -0.67 0.00
C VAL A 378 -10.30 -1.78 1.00
N GLY A 379 -9.87 -3.02 0.77
CA GLY A 379 -9.96 -4.12 1.74
C GLY A 379 -9.37 -3.76 3.11
N GLY A 380 -8.35 -2.89 3.14
CA GLY A 380 -7.76 -2.36 4.37
C GLY A 380 -8.70 -1.50 5.22
N ALA A 381 -9.81 -0.99 4.66
CA ALA A 381 -10.88 -0.35 5.43
C ALA A 381 -11.95 -1.35 5.89
N ILE A 382 -12.24 -2.38 5.10
CA ILE A 382 -13.41 -3.24 5.28
C ILE A 382 -13.11 -4.42 6.21
N VAL A 383 -12.02 -5.16 5.97
CA VAL A 383 -11.70 -6.37 6.73
C VAL A 383 -11.43 -6.10 8.21
N PRO A 384 -10.70 -5.01 8.60
CA PRO A 384 -10.54 -4.67 10.02
C PRO A 384 -11.86 -4.40 10.73
N LEU A 385 -12.82 -3.75 10.05
CA LEU A 385 -14.16 -3.52 10.59
C LEU A 385 -14.90 -4.85 10.83
N LEU A 386 -14.84 -5.77 9.86
CA LEU A 386 -15.42 -7.11 10.01
C LEU A 386 -14.77 -7.88 11.16
N MET A 387 -13.44 -7.80 11.28
CA MET A 387 -12.72 -8.41 12.41
C MET A 387 -13.13 -7.79 13.74
N GLY A 388 -13.29 -6.45 13.81
CA GLY A 388 -13.78 -5.77 15.02
C GLY A 388 -15.17 -6.23 15.43
N LEU A 389 -16.11 -6.30 14.47
CA LEU A 389 -17.47 -6.81 14.74
C LEU A 389 -17.45 -8.26 15.26
N VAL A 390 -16.59 -9.12 14.70
CA VAL A 390 -16.42 -10.48 15.20
C VAL A 390 -15.81 -10.48 16.61
N ALA A 391 -14.84 -9.60 16.88
CA ALA A 391 -14.19 -9.47 18.18
C ALA A 391 -15.19 -9.09 19.30
N ASP A 392 -16.15 -8.21 18.99
CA ASP A 392 -17.20 -7.80 19.93
C ASP A 392 -18.11 -8.98 20.35
N HIS A 393 -18.26 -10.01 19.52
CA HIS A 393 -19.12 -11.16 19.79
C HIS A 393 -18.40 -12.37 20.40
N VAL A 394 -17.18 -12.67 19.90
CA VAL A 394 -16.46 -13.91 20.26
C VAL A 394 -15.11 -13.66 20.91
N GLY A 395 -14.71 -12.41 21.09
CA GLY A 395 -13.40 -12.01 21.63
C GLY A 395 -12.31 -11.88 20.59
N LEU A 396 -11.26 -11.12 20.94
CA LEU A 396 -10.20 -10.71 20.03
C LEU A 396 -9.36 -11.88 19.49
N ALA A 397 -9.13 -12.92 20.32
CA ALA A 397 -8.35 -14.08 19.89
C ALA A 397 -9.05 -14.82 18.74
N LEU A 398 -10.33 -15.15 18.86
CA LEU A 398 -11.09 -15.84 17.83
C LEU A 398 -11.37 -14.94 16.61
N ALA A 399 -11.41 -13.63 16.79
CA ALA A 399 -11.54 -12.70 15.66
C ALA A 399 -10.36 -12.78 14.67
N LEU A 400 -9.17 -13.26 15.11
CA LEU A 400 -8.04 -13.56 14.21
C LEU A 400 -8.37 -14.62 13.15
N LEU A 401 -9.45 -15.38 13.29
CA LEU A 401 -9.91 -16.29 12.24
C LEU A 401 -10.36 -15.57 10.97
N VAL A 402 -10.72 -14.28 11.06
CA VAL A 402 -11.05 -13.45 9.87
C VAL A 402 -9.82 -13.29 8.97
N PRO A 403 -8.66 -12.77 9.41
CA PRO A 403 -7.45 -12.74 8.58
C PRO A 403 -6.93 -14.14 8.21
N VAL A 404 -7.12 -15.17 9.06
CA VAL A 404 -6.77 -16.56 8.70
C VAL A 404 -7.56 -17.03 7.47
N ALA A 405 -8.87 -16.78 7.42
CA ALA A 405 -9.69 -17.09 6.24
C ALA A 405 -9.23 -16.33 5.00
N CYS A 406 -8.85 -15.07 5.16
CA CYS A 406 -8.25 -14.28 4.05
C CYS A 406 -6.97 -14.94 3.52
N TYR A 407 -6.05 -15.33 4.40
CA TYR A 407 -4.81 -16.00 4.00
C TYR A 407 -5.06 -17.36 3.33
N ALA A 408 -6.06 -18.14 3.77
CA ALA A 408 -6.43 -19.38 3.12
C ALA A 408 -6.90 -19.15 1.67
N CYS A 409 -7.70 -18.12 1.41
CA CYS A 409 -8.11 -17.75 0.06
C CYS A 409 -6.91 -17.32 -0.81
N ILE A 410 -5.97 -16.56 -0.24
CA ILE A 410 -4.74 -16.14 -0.94
C ILE A 410 -3.86 -17.35 -1.29
N ALA A 411 -3.73 -18.30 -0.37
CA ALA A 411 -3.02 -19.55 -0.62
C ALA A 411 -3.63 -20.33 -1.78
N ALA A 412 -4.97 -20.46 -1.82
CA ALA A 412 -5.70 -21.09 -2.91
C ALA A 412 -5.42 -20.40 -4.26
N TYR A 413 -5.44 -19.06 -4.30
CA TYR A 413 -5.09 -18.30 -5.50
C TYR A 413 -3.66 -18.61 -5.95
N GLY A 414 -2.68 -18.60 -5.06
CA GLY A 414 -1.28 -18.92 -5.37
C GLY A 414 -1.12 -20.33 -5.97
N LEU A 415 -1.80 -21.33 -5.39
CA LEU A 415 -1.80 -22.71 -5.88
C LEU A 415 -2.50 -22.84 -7.24
N MET A 416 -3.66 -22.19 -7.45
CA MET A 416 -4.35 -22.22 -8.74
C MET A 416 -3.52 -21.61 -9.86
N VAL A 417 -2.83 -20.50 -9.59
CA VAL A 417 -1.90 -19.89 -10.56
C VAL A 417 -0.74 -20.83 -10.83
N ARG A 418 -0.16 -21.44 -9.81
CA ARG A 418 0.96 -22.41 -9.95
C ARG A 418 0.58 -23.65 -10.75
N ALA A 419 -0.64 -24.14 -10.56
CA ALA A 419 -1.16 -25.31 -11.28
C ALA A 419 -1.59 -24.99 -12.72
N GLY A 420 -1.52 -23.72 -13.17
CA GLY A 420 -1.95 -23.31 -14.51
C GLY A 420 -3.47 -23.34 -14.73
N ILE A 421 -4.26 -23.43 -13.64
CA ILE A 421 -5.72 -23.43 -13.71
C ILE A 421 -6.26 -22.07 -14.14
N LEU A 422 -5.57 -20.99 -13.76
CA LEU A 422 -5.95 -19.61 -14.07
C LEU A 422 -5.17 -19.12 -15.29
N SER A 423 -5.83 -19.04 -16.45
CA SER A 423 -5.23 -18.45 -17.67
C SER A 423 -5.22 -16.92 -17.55
N GLY A 424 -4.09 -16.30 -17.91
CA GLY A 424 -3.94 -14.84 -18.02
C GLY A 424 -4.41 -14.28 -19.37
N ARG A 425 -4.95 -15.14 -20.27
CA ARG A 425 -5.42 -14.71 -21.60
C ARG A 425 -6.93 -14.53 -21.60
N VAL A 426 -7.39 -13.40 -22.16
CA VAL A 426 -8.78 -13.29 -22.57
C VAL A 426 -9.03 -14.40 -23.57
N ALA A 427 -10.05 -15.26 -23.33
CA ALA A 427 -10.53 -16.15 -24.36
C ALA A 427 -11.00 -15.26 -25.53
N VAL A 428 -10.23 -15.24 -26.59
CA VAL A 428 -10.64 -14.58 -27.85
C VAL A 428 -11.81 -15.41 -28.34
N ALA A 429 -13.03 -14.84 -28.29
CA ALA A 429 -14.16 -15.44 -28.96
C ALA A 429 -13.74 -15.64 -30.43
N PRO A 430 -14.00 -16.83 -31.03
CA PRO A 430 -13.71 -17.04 -32.45
C PRO A 430 -14.43 -15.93 -33.22
N ALA A 431 -13.70 -15.24 -34.09
CA ALA A 431 -14.29 -14.28 -35.01
C ALA A 431 -15.40 -15.00 -35.77
N GLU A 432 -16.64 -14.55 -35.59
CA GLU A 432 -17.75 -15.00 -36.43
C GLU A 432 -17.37 -14.62 -37.86
N THR A 433 -17.05 -15.65 -38.64
CA THR A 433 -16.78 -15.56 -40.09
C THR A 433 -18.07 -15.29 -40.85
#